data_c762617ea24098787ebdeb98c0fe21c2
#
_entry.id   c762617ea24098787ebdeb98c0fe21c2
#
_cell.length_a   1.000
_cell.length_b   1.000
_cell.length_c   1.000
_cell.angle_alpha   90.00
_cell.angle_beta   90.00
_cell.angle_gamma   90.00
#
_symmetry.space_group_name_H-M   'P 1'
#
loop_
_entity.id
_entity.type
_entity.pdbx_description
1 polymer ?
#
loop_
_entity_poly.entity_id
_entity_poly.type
_entity_poly.pdbx_seq_one_letter_code
_entity_poly.pdbx_strand_id
1 'polypeptide(L)'
;MKNKIFLLALLIGFSLYSCGSNSTTDDETSLKASVGDKFYIGVAINTAQSSGRDTTAVQLIKKHFNSIVAENCMKSAVIHPEENRYNFSQADEFVKFGEENGMFIIGHCLMWHSQLPRWFCTDSEGKNVSPEVLKQRMKDHIYTVVGRYKGRVKGWDVVNEAIIEDGSYRKTKFYEILGEEFIPLAFQYAHEADPDAELYYNDYGMNVEGRRNTVVKMVKDMKEKGLRVDAIGMQGHMGMDYPDIKEFEESILAFASTGAKVMITEWDMSALPTAKQGANISDTVAYRKILNPYPCLLYTSPSPRDVEESRM
;
A
#
# COMPACT_ATOMS: atom_id res chain seq x y z
N MET A 1 28.77 84.68 6.16
CA MET A 1 28.76 83.32 5.67
C MET A 1 27.99 82.49 6.69
N LYS A 2 26.79 82.01 6.35
CA LYS A 2 25.80 81.45 7.28
C LYS A 2 25.77 79.91 7.10
N ASN A 3 26.18 79.18 8.10
CA ASN A 3 26.05 77.70 8.13
C ASN A 3 24.65 77.37 8.59
N LYS A 4 23.90 76.68 7.73
CA LYS A 4 22.63 76.05 8.10
C LYS A 4 22.88 74.59 8.51
N ILE A 5 22.62 74.30 9.76
CA ILE A 5 22.61 72.95 10.32
C ILE A 5 21.23 72.35 10.01
N PHE A 6 21.20 71.26 9.24
CA PHE A 6 20.00 70.46 9.03
C PHE A 6 19.91 69.37 10.10
N LEU A 7 18.87 69.47 10.92
CA LEU A 7 18.54 68.46 11.93
C LEU A 7 17.72 67.38 11.27
N LEU A 8 18.25 66.20 11.09
CA LEU A 8 17.56 65.02 10.56
C LEU A 8 16.95 64.25 11.72
N ALA A 9 15.63 64.34 11.88
CA ALA A 9 14.90 63.55 12.89
C ALA A 9 14.71 62.10 12.37
N LEU A 10 15.39 61.15 13.01
CA LEU A 10 15.25 59.73 12.74
C LEU A 10 14.02 59.20 13.50
N LEU A 11 12.90 59.02 12.79
CA LEU A 11 11.74 58.30 13.34
C LEU A 11 12.00 56.78 13.26
N ILE A 12 12.38 56.20 14.42
CA ILE A 12 12.47 54.73 14.58
C ILE A 12 11.04 54.22 14.77
N GLY A 13 10.44 53.72 13.70
CA GLY A 13 9.20 52.96 13.78
C GLY A 13 9.45 51.56 14.36
N PHE A 14 9.05 51.35 15.61
CA PHE A 14 8.99 50.03 16.19
C PHE A 14 7.82 49.26 15.55
N SER A 15 8.09 48.51 14.51
CA SER A 15 7.16 47.47 14.02
C SER A 15 7.16 46.32 15.01
N LEU A 16 6.15 46.25 15.85
CA LEU A 16 5.83 45.07 16.62
C LEU A 16 5.46 43.95 15.65
N TYR A 17 6.44 43.16 15.27
CA TYR A 17 6.16 41.82 14.71
C TYR A 17 5.58 40.98 15.84
N SER A 18 4.25 40.91 15.87
CA SER A 18 3.54 39.87 16.60
C SER A 18 3.89 38.56 15.93
N CYS A 19 4.88 37.84 16.47
CA CYS A 19 5.01 36.42 16.22
C CYS A 19 3.79 35.75 16.81
N GLY A 20 2.77 35.59 15.98
CA GLY A 20 1.72 34.61 16.23
C GLY A 20 2.42 33.23 16.24
N SER A 21 2.69 32.73 17.43
CA SER A 21 3.02 31.32 17.64
C SER A 21 1.78 30.51 17.26
N ASN A 22 1.65 30.18 15.97
CA ASN A 22 0.79 29.08 15.58
C ASN A 22 1.33 27.85 16.30
N SER A 23 0.55 27.30 17.18
CA SER A 23 0.84 26.13 17.97
C SER A 23 1.17 24.95 17.07
N THR A 24 2.45 24.65 16.91
CA THR A 24 2.97 23.45 16.23
C THR A 24 2.98 22.23 17.16
N THR A 25 2.32 22.32 18.32
CA THR A 25 2.37 21.28 19.37
C THR A 25 1.62 20.00 19.02
N ASP A 26 0.72 20.00 18.02
CA ASP A 26 -0.01 18.82 17.60
C ASP A 26 0.75 17.95 16.59
N ASP A 27 1.71 18.51 15.85
CA ASP A 27 2.46 17.79 14.82
C ASP A 27 3.63 17.00 15.41
N GLU A 28 4.23 17.46 16.50
CA GLU A 28 5.34 16.75 17.18
C GLU A 28 4.93 15.41 17.81
N THR A 29 3.63 15.15 17.99
CA THR A 29 3.10 13.91 18.59
C THR A 29 2.46 12.96 17.58
N SER A 30 2.77 13.09 16.30
CA SER A 30 2.23 12.23 15.25
C SER A 30 3.19 11.10 14.89
N LEU A 31 2.67 9.96 14.39
CA LEU A 31 3.51 8.85 13.92
C LEU A 31 4.44 9.30 12.79
N LYS A 32 3.92 10.03 11.79
CA LYS A 32 4.74 10.54 10.68
C LYS A 32 5.84 11.48 11.15
N ALA A 33 5.60 12.31 12.17
CA ALA A 33 6.64 13.17 12.74
C ALA A 33 7.71 12.38 13.52
N SER A 34 7.31 11.29 14.19
CA SER A 34 8.26 10.44 14.95
C SER A 34 9.28 9.76 14.05
N VAL A 35 8.91 9.43 12.82
CA VAL A 35 9.80 8.76 11.86
C VAL A 35 10.55 9.77 10.97
N GLY A 36 10.04 10.99 10.83
CA GLY A 36 10.62 12.04 9.97
C GLY A 36 10.70 11.57 8.53
N ASP A 37 11.85 11.75 7.92
CA ASP A 37 12.15 11.41 6.52
C ASP A 37 12.72 9.98 6.34
N LYS A 38 12.78 9.17 7.41
CA LYS A 38 13.40 7.84 7.34
C LYS A 38 12.59 6.88 6.49
N PHE A 39 11.26 6.91 6.62
CA PHE A 39 10.31 6.12 5.83
C PHE A 39 8.89 6.69 5.93
N TYR A 40 8.01 6.26 5.03
CA TYR A 40 6.59 6.60 5.10
C TYR A 40 5.87 5.74 6.14
N ILE A 41 4.97 6.36 6.89
CA ILE A 41 3.95 5.65 7.67
C ILE A 41 2.66 5.73 6.88
N GLY A 42 2.18 4.57 6.43
CA GLY A 42 0.98 4.43 5.60
C GLY A 42 -0.20 3.83 6.34
N VAL A 43 -1.37 3.98 5.74
CA VAL A 43 -2.61 3.34 6.17
C VAL A 43 -3.46 2.95 4.96
N ALA A 44 -4.09 1.75 5.02
CA ALA A 44 -5.12 1.37 4.06
C ALA A 44 -6.42 2.09 4.40
N ILE A 45 -7.05 2.72 3.39
CA ILE A 45 -8.30 3.45 3.58
C ILE A 45 -9.40 2.97 2.64
N ASN A 46 -10.61 2.92 3.18
CA ASN A 46 -11.82 2.58 2.44
C ASN A 46 -12.56 3.81 1.92
N THR A 47 -13.66 3.58 1.21
CA THR A 47 -14.45 4.67 0.60
C THR A 47 -15.16 5.58 1.58
N ALA A 48 -15.46 5.12 2.82
CA ALA A 48 -16.03 6.01 3.83
C ALA A 48 -15.01 7.02 4.33
N GLN A 49 -13.74 6.61 4.40
CA GLN A 49 -12.62 7.43 4.82
C GLN A 49 -12.18 8.38 3.69
N SER A 50 -12.00 7.89 2.46
CA SER A 50 -11.60 8.74 1.33
C SER A 50 -12.65 9.79 0.96
N SER A 51 -13.94 9.49 1.16
CA SER A 51 -15.05 10.44 0.95
C SER A 51 -15.27 11.43 2.09
N GLY A 52 -14.55 11.29 3.20
CA GLY A 52 -14.72 12.14 4.37
C GLY A 52 -15.96 11.82 5.23
N ARG A 53 -16.70 10.75 4.94
CA ARG A 53 -17.89 10.35 5.71
C ARG A 53 -17.52 9.85 7.11
N ASP A 54 -16.40 9.16 7.26
CA ASP A 54 -15.83 8.77 8.55
C ASP A 54 -14.90 9.89 9.04
N THR A 55 -15.50 10.92 9.62
CA THR A 55 -14.78 12.11 10.07
C THR A 55 -13.75 11.84 11.16
N THR A 56 -13.98 10.85 12.02
CA THR A 56 -13.07 10.48 13.10
C THR A 56 -11.81 9.82 12.54
N ALA A 57 -11.98 8.84 11.67
CA ALA A 57 -10.82 8.19 11.02
C ALA A 57 -10.04 9.18 10.15
N VAL A 58 -10.72 10.07 9.42
CA VAL A 58 -10.07 11.10 8.58
C VAL A 58 -9.16 12.01 9.41
N GLN A 59 -9.55 12.42 10.60
CA GLN A 59 -8.71 13.23 11.48
C GLN A 59 -7.44 12.47 11.90
N LEU A 60 -7.58 11.20 12.27
CA LEU A 60 -6.45 10.34 12.64
C LEU A 60 -5.52 10.09 11.44
N ILE A 61 -6.10 9.81 10.25
CA ILE A 61 -5.34 9.60 9.02
C ILE A 61 -4.47 10.83 8.72
N LYS A 62 -5.07 12.02 8.69
CA LYS A 62 -4.35 13.27 8.42
C LYS A 62 -3.27 13.58 9.45
N LYS A 63 -3.52 13.27 10.72
CA LYS A 63 -2.57 13.53 11.81
C LYS A 63 -1.37 12.60 11.73
N HIS A 64 -1.58 11.30 11.54
CA HIS A 64 -0.57 10.29 11.81
C HIS A 64 0.14 9.73 10.57
N PHE A 65 -0.47 9.83 9.38
CA PHE A 65 0.02 9.15 8.18
C PHE A 65 0.44 10.13 7.08
N ASN A 66 1.45 9.74 6.31
CA ASN A 66 1.93 10.46 5.14
C ASN A 66 1.89 9.61 3.85
N SER A 67 1.34 8.38 3.94
CA SER A 67 1.07 7.50 2.80
C SER A 67 -0.28 6.84 2.95
N ILE A 68 -0.93 6.54 1.83
CA ILE A 68 -2.20 5.80 1.78
C ILE A 68 -2.19 4.74 0.69
N VAL A 69 -2.90 3.64 0.95
CA VAL A 69 -3.18 2.59 -0.02
C VAL A 69 -4.69 2.32 -0.09
N ALA A 70 -5.19 1.97 -1.27
CA ALA A 70 -6.62 1.70 -1.46
C ALA A 70 -6.97 0.31 -0.89
N GLU A 71 -7.90 0.24 0.07
CA GLU A 71 -8.35 -1.05 0.61
C GLU A 71 -9.03 -1.92 -0.46
N ASN A 72 -9.98 -1.36 -1.22
CA ASN A 72 -10.74 -2.11 -2.22
C ASN A 72 -10.99 -1.37 -3.54
N CYS A 73 -11.08 -0.06 -3.54
CA CYS A 73 -11.61 0.71 -4.68
C CYS A 73 -10.78 0.66 -5.97
N MET A 74 -9.52 0.21 -5.89
CA MET A 74 -8.64 0.03 -7.05
C MET A 74 -8.51 -1.44 -7.50
N LYS A 75 -9.11 -2.40 -6.81
CA LYS A 75 -9.08 -3.81 -7.20
C LYS A 75 -9.87 -4.03 -8.49
N SER A 76 -9.43 -4.98 -9.31
CA SER A 76 -9.97 -5.17 -10.68
C SER A 76 -11.48 -5.38 -10.71
N ALA A 77 -12.09 -6.09 -9.74
CA ALA A 77 -13.53 -6.29 -9.68
C ALA A 77 -14.33 -4.99 -9.48
N VAL A 78 -13.72 -3.96 -8.87
CA VAL A 78 -14.37 -2.66 -8.64
C VAL A 78 -14.09 -1.69 -9.77
N ILE A 79 -12.83 -1.59 -10.19
CA ILE A 79 -12.42 -0.58 -11.17
C ILE A 79 -12.69 -0.99 -12.63
N HIS A 80 -12.69 -2.31 -12.93
CA HIS A 80 -12.88 -2.86 -14.28
C HIS A 80 -13.83 -4.08 -14.27
N PRO A 81 -15.09 -3.90 -13.84
CA PRO A 81 -16.03 -5.01 -13.58
C PRO A 81 -16.45 -5.78 -14.84
N GLU A 82 -16.42 -5.15 -16.01
CA GLU A 82 -16.78 -5.75 -17.31
C GLU A 82 -15.71 -5.37 -18.34
N GLU A 83 -15.49 -6.21 -19.35
CA GLU A 83 -14.40 -6.09 -20.33
C GLU A 83 -14.26 -4.69 -20.97
N ASN A 84 -15.37 -4.02 -21.22
CA ASN A 84 -15.37 -2.70 -21.85
C ASN A 84 -15.89 -1.58 -20.94
N ARG A 85 -15.93 -1.83 -19.64
CA ARG A 85 -16.46 -0.87 -18.68
C ARG A 85 -15.56 -0.67 -17.48
N TYR A 86 -15.11 0.56 -17.32
CA TYR A 86 -14.36 1.01 -16.14
C TYR A 86 -15.24 1.85 -15.20
N ASN A 87 -15.02 1.72 -13.91
CA ASN A 87 -15.65 2.53 -12.87
C ASN A 87 -14.56 3.14 -11.98
N PHE A 88 -14.22 4.38 -12.27
CA PHE A 88 -13.14 5.09 -11.56
C PHE A 88 -13.64 5.96 -10.40
N SER A 89 -14.96 6.07 -10.18
CA SER A 89 -15.51 7.06 -9.25
C SER A 89 -14.91 6.99 -7.85
N GLN A 90 -14.82 5.78 -7.28
CA GLN A 90 -14.26 5.59 -5.94
C GLN A 90 -12.73 5.75 -5.92
N ALA A 91 -12.06 5.28 -6.97
CA ALA A 91 -10.61 5.41 -7.08
C ALA A 91 -10.19 6.88 -7.32
N ASP A 92 -10.98 7.65 -8.09
CA ASP A 92 -10.75 9.08 -8.27
C ASP A 92 -10.89 9.85 -6.94
N GLU A 93 -11.88 9.51 -6.13
CA GLU A 93 -12.09 10.11 -4.81
C GLU A 93 -10.94 9.77 -3.84
N PHE A 94 -10.47 8.51 -3.87
CA PHE A 94 -9.30 8.07 -3.11
C PHE A 94 -8.03 8.84 -3.49
N VAL A 95 -7.73 8.94 -4.80
CA VAL A 95 -6.54 9.66 -5.28
C VAL A 95 -6.63 11.15 -4.94
N LYS A 96 -7.81 11.75 -5.14
CA LYS A 96 -8.07 13.14 -4.75
C LYS A 96 -7.81 13.38 -3.27
N PHE A 97 -8.29 12.49 -2.39
CA PHE A 97 -8.03 12.58 -0.95
C PHE A 97 -6.53 12.58 -0.64
N GLY A 98 -5.76 11.71 -1.27
CA GLY A 98 -4.30 11.67 -1.09
C GLY A 98 -3.60 12.94 -1.56
N GLU A 99 -3.98 13.46 -2.73
CA GLU A 99 -3.43 14.71 -3.29
C GLU A 99 -3.73 15.92 -2.41
N GLU A 100 -4.98 16.08 -1.98
CA GLU A 100 -5.41 17.19 -1.12
C GLU A 100 -4.70 17.21 0.24
N ASN A 101 -4.19 16.06 0.69
CA ASN A 101 -3.49 15.92 1.96
C ASN A 101 -1.97 15.71 1.80
N GLY A 102 -1.41 15.85 0.59
CA GLY A 102 0.02 15.73 0.32
C GLY A 102 0.60 14.35 0.64
N MET A 103 -0.19 13.28 0.49
CA MET A 103 0.20 11.93 0.87
C MET A 103 0.86 11.18 -0.30
N PHE A 104 1.76 10.24 0.02
CA PHE A 104 2.27 9.28 -0.93
C PHE A 104 1.18 8.25 -1.23
N ILE A 105 0.73 8.17 -2.48
CA ILE A 105 -0.41 7.37 -2.89
C ILE A 105 0.07 6.07 -3.54
N ILE A 106 -0.38 4.93 -3.02
CA ILE A 106 -0.09 3.59 -3.55
C ILE A 106 -1.37 3.00 -4.14
N GLY A 107 -1.28 2.52 -5.38
CA GLY A 107 -2.35 1.80 -6.05
C GLY A 107 -2.29 0.29 -5.73
N HIS A 108 -3.38 -0.26 -5.22
CA HIS A 108 -3.51 -1.67 -4.88
C HIS A 108 -4.78 -2.25 -5.52
N CYS A 109 -4.66 -3.20 -6.39
CA CYS A 109 -3.49 -3.75 -7.07
C CYS A 109 -3.83 -4.01 -8.55
N LEU A 110 -2.83 -4.13 -9.43
CA LEU A 110 -3.09 -4.32 -10.86
C LEU A 110 -3.46 -5.77 -11.19
N MET A 111 -2.59 -6.72 -10.87
CA MET A 111 -2.78 -8.15 -11.15
C MET A 111 -2.87 -8.96 -9.86
N TRP A 112 -4.07 -9.43 -9.55
CA TRP A 112 -4.34 -10.30 -8.41
C TRP A 112 -5.41 -11.34 -8.76
N HIS A 113 -5.26 -12.56 -8.30
CA HIS A 113 -6.17 -13.66 -8.59
C HIS A 113 -7.51 -13.59 -7.83
N SER A 114 -7.54 -12.84 -6.73
CA SER A 114 -8.74 -12.58 -5.94
C SER A 114 -9.39 -11.27 -6.37
N GLN A 115 -10.67 -11.08 -6.10
CA GLN A 115 -11.45 -9.92 -6.54
C GLN A 115 -11.19 -9.53 -8.01
N LEU A 116 -11.05 -10.55 -8.87
CA LEU A 116 -10.87 -10.46 -10.31
C LEU A 116 -12.19 -10.78 -11.02
N PRO A 117 -12.66 -9.96 -11.96
CA PRO A 117 -13.86 -10.28 -12.73
C PRO A 117 -13.65 -11.54 -13.57
N ARG A 118 -14.69 -12.37 -13.63
CA ARG A 118 -14.62 -13.66 -14.34
C ARG A 118 -14.18 -13.50 -15.80
N TRP A 119 -14.70 -12.48 -16.50
CA TRP A 119 -14.39 -12.22 -17.90
C TRP A 119 -12.88 -12.04 -18.16
N PHE A 120 -12.09 -11.63 -17.17
CA PHE A 120 -10.68 -11.27 -17.36
C PHE A 120 -9.84 -12.44 -17.89
N CYS A 121 -10.09 -13.63 -17.37
CA CYS A 121 -9.35 -14.85 -17.73
C CYS A 121 -10.21 -15.90 -18.48
N THR A 122 -11.51 -15.66 -18.65
CA THR A 122 -12.39 -16.65 -19.30
C THR A 122 -13.19 -16.02 -20.42
N ASP A 123 -13.64 -16.87 -21.36
CA ASP A 123 -14.59 -16.54 -22.41
C ASP A 123 -16.04 -16.60 -21.89
N SER A 124 -17.00 -16.41 -22.81
CA SER A 124 -18.44 -16.49 -22.51
C SER A 124 -18.90 -17.88 -22.06
N GLU A 125 -18.18 -18.94 -22.45
CA GLU A 125 -18.46 -20.32 -22.04
C GLU A 125 -17.79 -20.68 -20.71
N GLY A 126 -16.95 -19.80 -20.16
CA GLY A 126 -16.21 -19.99 -18.91
C GLY A 126 -14.93 -20.80 -19.06
N LYS A 127 -14.46 -21.01 -20.29
CA LYS A 127 -13.16 -21.61 -20.58
C LYS A 127 -12.06 -20.56 -20.49
N ASN A 128 -10.82 -20.99 -20.22
CA ASN A 128 -9.69 -20.09 -20.27
C ASN A 128 -9.54 -19.48 -21.67
N VAL A 129 -9.30 -18.16 -21.71
CA VAL A 129 -8.96 -17.48 -22.97
C VAL A 129 -7.59 -17.89 -23.49
N SER A 130 -7.27 -17.58 -24.75
CA SER A 130 -5.93 -17.81 -25.28
C SER A 130 -4.88 -16.90 -24.60
N PRO A 131 -3.60 -17.30 -24.63
CA PRO A 131 -2.51 -16.45 -24.11
C PRO A 131 -2.50 -15.04 -24.71
N GLU A 132 -2.76 -14.90 -25.99
CA GLU A 132 -2.76 -13.61 -26.70
C GLU A 132 -3.89 -12.71 -26.19
N VAL A 133 -5.09 -13.27 -25.98
CA VAL A 133 -6.24 -12.53 -25.43
C VAL A 133 -5.94 -12.08 -24.00
N LEU A 134 -5.38 -12.95 -23.16
CA LEU A 134 -5.04 -12.56 -21.80
C LEU A 134 -3.95 -11.48 -21.75
N LYS A 135 -2.90 -11.60 -22.55
CA LYS A 135 -1.85 -10.58 -22.67
C LYS A 135 -2.44 -9.22 -23.08
N GLN A 136 -3.37 -9.22 -24.04
CA GLN A 136 -4.02 -7.97 -24.45
C GLN A 136 -4.91 -7.39 -23.34
N ARG A 137 -5.73 -8.22 -22.66
CA ARG A 137 -6.56 -7.77 -21.54
C ARG A 137 -5.74 -7.22 -20.37
N MET A 138 -4.61 -7.86 -20.04
CA MET A 138 -3.67 -7.36 -19.04
C MET A 138 -3.10 -6.00 -19.46
N LYS A 139 -2.67 -5.88 -20.72
CA LYS A 139 -2.12 -4.63 -21.25
C LYS A 139 -3.15 -3.51 -21.19
N ASP A 140 -4.37 -3.73 -21.70
CA ASP A 140 -5.43 -2.74 -21.74
C ASP A 140 -5.82 -2.28 -20.33
N HIS A 141 -5.94 -3.23 -19.39
CA HIS A 141 -6.24 -2.92 -18.00
C HIS A 141 -5.16 -2.05 -17.36
N ILE A 142 -3.90 -2.49 -17.44
CA ILE A 142 -2.76 -1.80 -16.81
C ILE A 142 -2.58 -0.41 -17.42
N TYR A 143 -2.58 -0.30 -18.75
CA TYR A 143 -2.43 0.98 -19.43
C TYR A 143 -3.55 1.96 -19.11
N THR A 144 -4.76 1.49 -18.99
CA THR A 144 -5.92 2.33 -18.66
C THR A 144 -5.87 2.80 -17.22
N VAL A 145 -5.61 1.87 -16.27
CA VAL A 145 -5.62 2.19 -14.84
C VAL A 145 -4.40 3.02 -14.46
N VAL A 146 -3.20 2.58 -14.81
CA VAL A 146 -1.96 3.31 -14.50
C VAL A 146 -1.92 4.63 -15.24
N GLY A 147 -2.27 4.63 -16.53
CA GLY A 147 -2.28 5.85 -17.35
C GLY A 147 -3.24 6.93 -16.84
N ARG A 148 -4.42 6.53 -16.27
CA ARG A 148 -5.35 7.48 -15.65
C ARG A 148 -4.72 8.25 -14.48
N TYR A 149 -3.88 7.58 -13.69
CA TYR A 149 -3.30 8.13 -12.48
C TYR A 149 -1.81 8.47 -12.62
N LYS A 150 -1.32 8.53 -13.86
CA LYS A 150 0.07 8.87 -14.16
C LYS A 150 0.52 10.15 -13.45
N GLY A 151 1.65 10.06 -12.73
CA GLY A 151 2.22 11.13 -11.93
C GLY A 151 1.49 11.46 -10.62
N ARG A 152 0.28 10.89 -10.41
CA ARG A 152 -0.57 11.10 -9.23
C ARG A 152 -0.41 9.96 -8.21
N VAL A 153 -0.57 8.73 -8.65
CA VAL A 153 -0.21 7.53 -7.88
C VAL A 153 1.29 7.35 -7.98
N LYS A 154 1.96 7.18 -6.84
CA LYS A 154 3.42 7.18 -6.75
C LYS A 154 4.03 5.79 -6.88
N GLY A 155 3.26 4.76 -6.61
CA GLY A 155 3.68 3.38 -6.74
C GLY A 155 2.49 2.44 -6.87
N TRP A 156 2.71 1.26 -7.46
CA TRP A 156 1.70 0.25 -7.71
C TRP A 156 2.12 -1.12 -7.22
N ASP A 157 1.23 -1.79 -6.48
CA ASP A 157 1.30 -3.24 -6.34
C ASP A 157 0.94 -3.86 -7.70
N VAL A 158 1.97 -4.14 -8.49
CA VAL A 158 1.80 -4.62 -9.88
C VAL A 158 1.28 -6.04 -9.91
N VAL A 159 1.88 -6.92 -9.10
CA VAL A 159 1.44 -8.30 -8.91
C VAL A 159 1.32 -8.60 -7.43
N ASN A 160 0.18 -9.14 -7.05
CA ASN A 160 -0.12 -9.51 -5.68
C ASN A 160 -0.32 -11.04 -5.55
N GLU A 161 0.37 -11.66 -4.56
CA GLU A 161 0.17 -13.03 -4.10
C GLU A 161 0.36 -14.13 -5.18
N ALA A 162 1.45 -14.07 -5.92
CA ALA A 162 1.73 -15.02 -6.98
C ALA A 162 2.51 -16.28 -6.53
N ILE A 163 3.10 -16.27 -5.33
CA ILE A 163 3.95 -17.36 -4.82
C ILE A 163 3.29 -17.98 -3.57
N ILE A 164 3.31 -19.30 -3.42
CA ILE A 164 2.83 -19.99 -2.22
C ILE A 164 3.98 -20.38 -1.28
N GLU A 165 3.66 -20.90 -0.11
CA GLU A 165 4.62 -21.09 0.99
C GLU A 165 5.79 -22.00 0.67
N ASP A 166 5.57 -23.04 -0.15
CA ASP A 166 6.63 -23.97 -0.59
C ASP A 166 7.56 -23.39 -1.67
N GLY A 167 7.33 -22.14 -2.07
CA GLY A 167 8.07 -21.44 -3.11
C GLY A 167 7.58 -21.71 -4.52
N SER A 168 6.55 -22.49 -4.73
CA SER A 168 5.97 -22.68 -6.06
C SER A 168 5.06 -21.52 -6.45
N TYR A 169 4.88 -21.32 -7.76
CA TYR A 169 3.92 -20.33 -8.26
C TYR A 169 2.49 -20.78 -8.02
N ARG A 170 1.67 -19.87 -7.53
CA ARG A 170 0.24 -20.10 -7.32
C ARG A 170 -0.44 -20.44 -8.64
N LYS A 171 -1.16 -21.55 -8.69
CA LYS A 171 -1.88 -22.03 -9.90
C LYS A 171 -3.16 -21.22 -10.13
N THR A 172 -2.99 -19.91 -10.35
CA THR A 172 -4.07 -18.99 -10.71
C THR A 172 -4.40 -19.11 -12.19
N LYS A 173 -5.51 -18.49 -12.64
CA LYS A 173 -5.83 -18.42 -14.06
C LYS A 173 -4.74 -17.71 -14.89
N PHE A 174 -4.08 -16.71 -14.33
CA PHE A 174 -2.93 -16.08 -14.98
C PHE A 174 -1.81 -17.10 -15.24
N TYR A 175 -1.48 -17.89 -14.22
CA TYR A 175 -0.44 -18.90 -14.32
C TYR A 175 -0.84 -20.07 -15.25
N GLU A 176 -2.10 -20.52 -15.17
CA GLU A 176 -2.58 -21.61 -16.04
C GLU A 176 -2.50 -21.24 -17.53
N ILE A 177 -2.68 -19.97 -17.88
CA ILE A 177 -2.70 -19.49 -19.26
C ILE A 177 -1.31 -19.05 -19.74
N LEU A 178 -0.56 -18.33 -18.91
CA LEU A 178 0.70 -17.67 -19.29
C LEU A 178 1.95 -18.25 -18.58
N GLY A 179 1.77 -19.17 -17.60
CA GLY A 179 2.90 -19.58 -16.78
C GLY A 179 3.46 -18.40 -15.97
N GLU A 180 4.75 -18.43 -15.70
CA GLU A 180 5.46 -17.38 -14.97
C GLU A 180 5.53 -16.04 -15.74
N GLU A 181 5.35 -16.08 -17.06
CA GLU A 181 5.50 -14.92 -17.95
C GLU A 181 4.54 -13.77 -17.60
N PHE A 182 3.37 -14.04 -16.97
CA PHE A 182 2.42 -13.00 -16.63
C PHE A 182 3.01 -11.94 -15.68
N ILE A 183 3.95 -12.32 -14.80
CA ILE A 183 4.56 -11.39 -13.83
C ILE A 183 5.45 -10.36 -14.55
N PRO A 184 6.51 -10.75 -15.29
CA PRO A 184 7.33 -9.78 -16.00
C PRO A 184 6.55 -8.95 -17.02
N LEU A 185 5.52 -9.51 -17.67
CA LEU A 185 4.66 -8.75 -18.57
C LEU A 185 3.88 -7.65 -17.84
N ALA A 186 3.32 -7.95 -16.65
CA ALA A 186 2.61 -6.96 -15.85
C ALA A 186 3.52 -5.79 -15.46
N PHE A 187 4.76 -6.08 -15.02
CA PHE A 187 5.75 -5.05 -14.68
C PHE A 187 6.18 -4.23 -15.90
N GLN A 188 6.38 -4.87 -17.04
CA GLN A 188 6.68 -4.18 -18.30
C GLN A 188 5.56 -3.21 -18.68
N TYR A 189 4.30 -3.67 -18.67
CA TYR A 189 3.16 -2.84 -19.02
C TYR A 189 2.96 -1.67 -18.05
N ALA A 190 3.15 -1.89 -16.76
CA ALA A 190 3.06 -0.84 -15.75
C ALA A 190 4.15 0.23 -15.95
N HIS A 191 5.40 -0.18 -16.22
CA HIS A 191 6.49 0.73 -16.54
C HIS A 191 6.25 1.53 -17.82
N GLU A 192 5.75 0.88 -18.87
CA GLU A 192 5.43 1.54 -20.14
C GLU A 192 4.30 2.58 -19.96
N ALA A 193 3.31 2.30 -19.10
CA ALA A 193 2.19 3.20 -18.83
C ALA A 193 2.60 4.43 -18.01
N ASP A 194 3.40 4.23 -16.95
CA ASP A 194 3.99 5.31 -16.15
C ASP A 194 5.43 4.99 -15.74
N PRO A 195 6.43 5.51 -16.48
CA PRO A 195 7.84 5.27 -16.19
C PRO A 195 8.32 5.83 -14.85
N ASP A 196 7.59 6.78 -14.27
CA ASP A 196 7.99 7.47 -13.03
C ASP A 196 7.41 6.82 -11.77
N ALA A 197 6.32 6.04 -11.90
CA ALA A 197 5.73 5.32 -10.77
C ALA A 197 6.65 4.18 -10.30
N GLU A 198 6.72 3.98 -8.99
CA GLU A 198 7.41 2.82 -8.41
C GLU A 198 6.59 1.54 -8.63
N LEU A 199 7.25 0.40 -8.85
CA LEU A 199 6.62 -0.88 -9.17
C LEU A 199 6.96 -1.93 -8.11
N TYR A 200 5.93 -2.55 -7.51
CA TYR A 200 6.06 -3.44 -6.37
C TYR A 200 5.53 -4.84 -6.66
N TYR A 201 6.21 -5.85 -6.11
CA TYR A 201 5.65 -7.17 -5.90
C TYR A 201 5.19 -7.26 -4.43
N ASN A 202 3.96 -7.69 -4.17
CA ASN A 202 3.41 -7.77 -2.83
C ASN A 202 2.89 -9.17 -2.52
N ASP A 203 3.20 -9.71 -1.31
CA ASP A 203 2.69 -11.02 -0.89
C ASP A 203 2.66 -11.15 0.64
N TYR A 204 1.85 -12.09 1.15
CA TYR A 204 1.80 -12.45 2.57
C TYR A 204 2.81 -13.55 2.90
N GLY A 205 3.01 -13.85 4.18
CA GLY A 205 3.90 -14.93 4.63
C GLY A 205 5.31 -14.86 4.04
N MET A 206 5.82 -13.67 3.80
CA MET A 206 7.11 -13.41 3.14
C MET A 206 8.31 -13.77 4.02
N ASN A 207 8.08 -14.11 5.31
CA ASN A 207 9.08 -14.70 6.21
C ASN A 207 9.37 -16.17 5.89
N VAL A 208 8.46 -16.89 5.21
CA VAL A 208 8.61 -18.31 4.89
C VAL A 208 9.70 -18.51 3.85
N GLU A 209 10.66 -19.38 4.14
CA GLU A 209 11.88 -19.60 3.35
C GLU A 209 11.60 -19.90 1.87
N GLY A 210 10.66 -20.82 1.59
CA GLY A 210 10.32 -21.19 0.20
C GLY A 210 9.86 -19.99 -0.61
N ARG A 211 8.89 -19.23 -0.08
CA ARG A 211 8.40 -18.00 -0.75
C ARG A 211 9.50 -16.96 -0.86
N ARG A 212 10.23 -16.68 0.23
CA ARG A 212 11.34 -15.74 0.26
C ARG A 212 12.37 -16.01 -0.85
N ASN A 213 12.83 -17.26 -0.94
CA ASN A 213 13.87 -17.64 -1.92
C ASN A 213 13.38 -17.48 -3.36
N THR A 214 12.13 -17.86 -3.63
CA THR A 214 11.54 -17.72 -4.97
C THR A 214 11.35 -16.24 -5.35
N VAL A 215 10.87 -15.41 -4.43
CA VAL A 215 10.72 -13.97 -4.68
C VAL A 215 12.08 -13.30 -4.93
N VAL A 216 13.11 -13.62 -4.13
CA VAL A 216 14.48 -13.12 -4.34
C VAL A 216 14.99 -13.48 -5.75
N LYS A 217 14.82 -14.76 -6.14
CA LYS A 217 15.22 -15.23 -7.46
C LYS A 217 14.45 -14.51 -8.55
N MET A 218 13.13 -14.47 -8.46
CA MET A 218 12.25 -13.82 -9.44
C MET A 218 12.63 -12.35 -9.66
N VAL A 219 12.84 -11.59 -8.58
CA VAL A 219 13.19 -10.18 -8.68
C VAL A 219 14.58 -9.99 -9.30
N LYS A 220 15.56 -10.82 -8.95
CA LYS A 220 16.88 -10.78 -9.59
C LYS A 220 16.79 -11.09 -11.08
N ASP A 221 16.11 -12.17 -11.46
CA ASP A 221 15.91 -12.56 -12.85
C ASP A 221 15.23 -11.45 -13.69
N MET A 222 14.24 -10.78 -13.10
CA MET A 222 13.55 -9.64 -13.74
C MET A 222 14.50 -8.46 -13.95
N LYS A 223 15.28 -8.09 -12.93
CA LYS A 223 16.28 -7.00 -13.03
C LYS A 223 17.40 -7.31 -14.02
N GLU A 224 17.88 -8.55 -14.07
CA GLU A 224 18.86 -9.00 -15.08
C GLU A 224 18.33 -8.87 -16.51
N LYS A 225 17.03 -9.02 -16.71
CA LYS A 225 16.34 -8.79 -17.99
C LYS A 225 16.04 -7.31 -18.26
N GLY A 226 16.49 -6.40 -17.40
CA GLY A 226 16.28 -4.96 -17.54
C GLY A 226 14.89 -4.48 -17.11
N LEU A 227 14.09 -5.31 -16.44
CA LEU A 227 12.79 -4.90 -15.90
C LEU A 227 12.96 -4.15 -14.58
N ARG A 228 12.11 -3.16 -14.38
CA ARG A 228 12.10 -2.36 -13.18
C ARG A 228 11.26 -3.05 -12.09
N VAL A 229 11.87 -3.26 -10.93
CA VAL A 229 11.21 -3.69 -9.69
C VAL A 229 11.79 -2.81 -8.57
N ASP A 230 11.00 -1.88 -8.06
CA ASP A 230 11.48 -0.86 -7.12
C ASP A 230 11.38 -1.33 -5.68
N ALA A 231 10.33 -2.10 -5.33
CA ALA A 231 10.20 -2.63 -3.98
C ALA A 231 9.57 -4.03 -3.95
N ILE A 232 9.81 -4.70 -2.82
CA ILE A 232 9.17 -5.94 -2.41
C ILE A 232 8.33 -5.62 -1.19
N GLY A 233 7.01 -5.84 -1.30
CA GLY A 233 6.04 -5.67 -0.24
C GLY A 233 5.85 -6.96 0.54
N MET A 234 6.09 -6.90 1.84
CA MET A 234 5.72 -7.92 2.81
C MET A 234 4.40 -7.47 3.44
N GLN A 235 3.29 -8.18 3.20
CA GLN A 235 1.99 -7.75 3.73
C GLN A 235 2.02 -7.56 5.26
N GLY A 236 2.69 -8.46 5.98
CA GLY A 236 2.90 -8.28 7.41
C GLY A 236 1.69 -8.67 8.26
N HIS A 237 0.85 -9.59 7.79
CA HIS A 237 -0.22 -10.18 8.60
C HIS A 237 0.39 -11.06 9.68
N MET A 238 0.34 -10.60 10.92
CA MET A 238 1.02 -11.22 12.04
C MET A 238 0.03 -11.78 13.07
N GLY A 239 0.47 -12.79 13.79
CA GLY A 239 -0.17 -13.26 15.02
C GLY A 239 0.70 -12.93 16.25
N MET A 240 0.23 -13.32 17.43
CA MET A 240 0.98 -13.10 18.67
C MET A 240 2.27 -13.94 18.74
N ASP A 241 2.28 -15.08 18.05
CA ASP A 241 3.38 -16.07 18.05
C ASP A 241 3.94 -16.28 16.62
N TYR A 242 3.64 -15.41 15.68
CA TYR A 242 3.99 -15.50 14.27
C TYR A 242 4.10 -14.12 13.62
N PRO A 243 5.07 -13.87 12.74
CA PRO A 243 6.21 -14.74 12.41
C PRO A 243 7.27 -14.77 13.51
N ASP A 244 8.22 -15.71 13.42
CA ASP A 244 9.46 -15.62 14.20
C ASP A 244 10.23 -14.36 13.79
N ILE A 245 10.72 -13.59 14.77
CA ILE A 245 11.36 -12.30 14.54
C ILE A 245 12.63 -12.45 13.70
N LYS A 246 13.39 -13.52 13.93
CA LYS A 246 14.63 -13.78 13.19
C LYS A 246 14.35 -14.12 11.73
N GLU A 247 13.35 -14.98 11.46
CA GLU A 247 12.93 -15.29 10.09
C GLU A 247 12.42 -14.04 9.35
N PHE A 248 11.73 -13.16 10.05
CA PHE A 248 11.25 -11.90 9.49
C PHE A 248 12.40 -10.95 9.13
N GLU A 249 13.39 -10.81 10.02
CA GLU A 249 14.61 -10.03 9.78
C GLU A 249 15.43 -10.60 8.63
N GLU A 250 15.65 -11.93 8.61
CA GLU A 250 16.33 -12.61 7.50
C GLU A 250 15.66 -12.35 6.16
N SER A 251 14.33 -12.28 6.14
CA SER A 251 13.58 -11.98 4.92
C SER A 251 13.76 -10.54 4.46
N ILE A 252 13.73 -9.58 5.37
CA ILE A 252 14.01 -8.17 5.06
C ILE A 252 15.41 -8.05 4.42
N LEU A 253 16.42 -8.69 5.03
CA LEU A 253 17.80 -8.65 4.53
C LEU A 253 17.94 -9.35 3.17
N ALA A 254 17.26 -10.49 2.97
CA ALA A 254 17.26 -11.22 1.71
C ALA A 254 16.62 -10.40 0.59
N PHE A 255 15.49 -9.75 0.83
CA PHE A 255 14.85 -8.88 -0.15
C PHE A 255 15.68 -7.64 -0.45
N ALA A 256 16.25 -6.98 0.57
CA ALA A 256 17.16 -5.86 0.39
C ALA A 256 18.39 -6.24 -0.47
N SER A 257 18.87 -7.49 -0.38
CA SER A 257 20.00 -7.98 -1.20
C SER A 257 19.72 -7.99 -2.71
N THR A 258 18.46 -7.87 -3.13
CA THR A 258 18.09 -7.76 -4.55
C THR A 258 18.30 -6.34 -5.10
N GLY A 259 18.63 -5.37 -4.23
CA GLY A 259 18.66 -3.95 -4.57
C GLY A 259 17.28 -3.31 -4.73
N ALA A 260 16.20 -3.99 -4.34
CA ALA A 260 14.88 -3.41 -4.20
C ALA A 260 14.68 -2.86 -2.78
N LYS A 261 13.81 -1.86 -2.65
CA LYS A 261 13.32 -1.42 -1.34
C LYS A 261 12.50 -2.54 -0.69
N VAL A 262 12.40 -2.56 0.63
CA VAL A 262 11.52 -3.46 1.37
C VAL A 262 10.43 -2.64 2.03
N MET A 263 9.18 -3.06 1.87
CA MET A 263 8.01 -2.42 2.45
C MET A 263 7.25 -3.41 3.33
N ILE A 264 6.67 -2.93 4.42
CA ILE A 264 5.61 -3.63 5.14
C ILE A 264 4.30 -2.97 4.74
N THR A 265 3.48 -3.66 3.97
CA THR A 265 2.39 -3.05 3.19
C THR A 265 1.02 -3.11 3.84
N GLU A 266 0.78 -4.09 4.71
CA GLU A 266 -0.55 -4.38 5.27
C GLU A 266 -0.46 -4.77 6.75
N TRP A 267 0.48 -4.18 7.47
CA TRP A 267 0.80 -4.60 8.84
C TRP A 267 -0.42 -4.59 9.75
N ASP A 268 -0.82 -5.78 10.14
CA ASP A 268 -1.78 -6.01 11.21
C ASP A 268 -1.28 -7.10 12.17
N MET A 269 -1.88 -7.18 13.35
CA MET A 269 -1.56 -8.23 14.32
C MET A 269 -2.85 -8.79 14.93
N SER A 270 -3.13 -10.06 14.64
CA SER A 270 -4.26 -10.76 15.24
C SER A 270 -3.91 -11.25 16.65
N ALA A 271 -4.74 -10.88 17.62
CA ALA A 271 -4.68 -11.42 18.98
C ALA A 271 -5.39 -12.77 19.11
N LEU A 272 -6.04 -13.25 18.07
CA LEU A 272 -6.71 -14.55 18.06
C LEU A 272 -5.69 -15.68 17.93
N PRO A 273 -5.77 -16.76 18.73
CA PRO A 273 -4.73 -17.79 18.79
C PRO A 273 -4.58 -18.60 17.50
N THR A 274 -5.60 -18.74 16.71
CA THR A 274 -5.58 -19.28 15.34
C THR A 274 -6.89 -18.92 14.62
N ALA A 275 -6.88 -18.90 13.29
CA ALA A 275 -8.10 -18.76 12.49
C ALA A 275 -9.15 -19.86 12.78
N LYS A 276 -8.74 -21.01 13.32
CA LYS A 276 -9.64 -22.11 13.71
C LYS A 276 -10.32 -21.91 15.07
N GLN A 277 -9.80 -21.02 15.92
CA GLN A 277 -10.30 -20.78 17.28
C GLN A 277 -10.94 -19.40 17.43
N GLY A 278 -10.91 -18.57 16.39
CA GLY A 278 -11.34 -17.16 16.43
C GLY A 278 -12.75 -16.93 16.94
N ALA A 279 -13.69 -17.80 16.59
CA ALA A 279 -15.10 -17.64 16.96
C ALA A 279 -15.44 -17.90 18.44
N ASN A 280 -14.52 -18.45 19.23
CA ASN A 280 -14.79 -18.91 20.60
C ASN A 280 -13.91 -18.27 21.68
N ILE A 281 -13.13 -17.24 21.35
CA ILE A 281 -12.28 -16.56 22.33
C ILE A 281 -12.98 -15.30 22.79
N SER A 282 -13.20 -15.19 24.10
CA SER A 282 -13.70 -13.95 24.67
C SER A 282 -12.71 -12.81 24.43
N ASP A 283 -13.21 -11.63 24.10
CA ASP A 283 -12.43 -10.40 23.93
C ASP A 283 -11.47 -10.16 25.10
N THR A 284 -11.82 -10.63 26.31
CA THR A 284 -11.00 -10.54 27.51
C THR A 284 -9.72 -11.37 27.41
N VAL A 285 -9.74 -12.53 26.76
CA VAL A 285 -8.55 -13.39 26.60
C VAL A 285 -7.62 -12.81 25.53
N ALA A 286 -8.20 -12.35 24.41
CA ALA A 286 -7.48 -11.66 23.37
C ALA A 286 -6.83 -10.38 23.94
N TYR A 287 -7.58 -9.58 24.66
CA TYR A 287 -7.11 -8.35 25.31
C TYR A 287 -5.96 -8.60 26.30
N ARG A 288 -6.03 -9.65 27.11
CA ARG A 288 -4.95 -10.02 28.05
C ARG A 288 -3.67 -10.45 27.33
N LYS A 289 -3.80 -11.12 26.17
CA LYS A 289 -2.62 -11.53 25.35
C LYS A 289 -1.93 -10.29 24.74
N ILE A 290 -2.69 -9.33 24.27
CA ILE A 290 -2.14 -8.06 23.75
C ILE A 290 -1.44 -7.27 24.85
N LEU A 291 -2.08 -7.13 26.01
CA LEU A 291 -1.55 -6.30 27.10
C LEU A 291 -0.29 -6.86 27.75
N ASN A 292 -0.17 -8.17 27.86
CA ASN A 292 0.86 -8.79 28.68
C ASN A 292 2.26 -8.77 28.00
N PRO A 293 2.41 -9.13 26.72
CA PRO A 293 3.71 -9.05 26.06
C PRO A 293 4.00 -7.68 25.38
N TYR A 294 2.95 -6.90 25.03
CA TYR A 294 3.13 -5.68 24.24
C TYR A 294 2.21 -4.53 24.69
N PRO A 295 2.46 -3.94 25.86
CA PRO A 295 1.60 -2.86 26.38
C PRO A 295 1.52 -1.62 25.49
N CYS A 296 2.43 -1.46 24.54
CA CYS A 296 2.42 -0.35 23.58
C CYS A 296 1.58 -0.58 22.32
N LEU A 297 1.14 -1.82 22.02
CA LEU A 297 0.32 -2.12 20.85
C LEU A 297 -1.19 -1.80 21.03
N LEU A 298 -1.61 -1.46 22.23
CA LEU A 298 -2.99 -1.06 22.53
C LEU A 298 -3.49 0.18 21.76
N TYR A 299 -2.61 0.91 21.13
CA TYR A 299 -2.91 2.15 20.42
C TYR A 299 -2.79 2.03 18.90
N THR A 300 -2.46 0.86 18.37
CA THR A 300 -2.58 0.65 16.93
C THR A 300 -4.06 0.48 16.59
N SER A 301 -4.53 1.32 15.69
CA SER A 301 -5.91 1.35 15.19
C SER A 301 -6.43 -0.07 14.92
N PRO A 302 -7.67 -0.42 15.31
CA PRO A 302 -8.26 -1.70 14.93
C PRO A 302 -8.23 -1.80 13.40
N SER A 303 -7.74 -2.95 12.92
CA SER A 303 -7.81 -3.26 11.49
C SER A 303 -9.27 -3.18 11.02
N PRO A 304 -9.55 -2.68 9.81
CA PRO A 304 -10.90 -2.74 9.25
C PRO A 304 -11.53 -4.14 9.27
N ARG A 305 -10.70 -5.20 9.25
CA ARG A 305 -11.16 -6.59 9.42
C ARG A 305 -11.78 -6.85 10.78
N ASP A 306 -11.25 -6.26 11.84
CA ASP A 306 -11.77 -6.47 13.21
C ASP A 306 -13.17 -5.86 13.40
N VAL A 307 -13.53 -4.89 12.56
CA VAL A 307 -14.85 -4.21 12.61
C VAL A 307 -15.90 -5.00 11.82
N GLU A 308 -15.52 -5.70 10.75
CA GLU A 308 -16.47 -6.53 9.97
C GLU A 308 -16.80 -7.85 10.67
N GLU A 309 -15.83 -8.51 11.28
CA GLU A 309 -16.05 -9.77 12.03
C GLU A 309 -16.89 -9.57 13.30
N SER A 310 -16.90 -8.37 13.88
CA SER A 310 -17.73 -8.07 15.06
C SER A 310 -19.20 -7.79 14.74
N ARG A 311 -19.61 -7.76 13.47
CA ARG A 311 -20.97 -7.49 13.02
C ARG A 311 -21.71 -8.71 12.45
N MET A 312 -21.07 -9.88 12.44
CA MET A 312 -21.70 -11.18 12.18
C MET A 312 -21.83 -11.97 13.49
#